data_5d4bbda68656dc2a06eae6f26fa73af5
#
_entry.id   5d4bbda68656dc2a06eae6f26fa73af5
#
_cell.length_a   1.000
_cell.length_b   1.000
_cell.length_c   1.000
_cell.angle_alpha   90.00
_cell.angle_beta   90.00
_cell.angle_gamma   90.00
#
_symmetry.space_group_name_H-M   'P 1'
#
loop_
_entity.id
_entity.type
_entity.pdbx_description
1 polymer ?
#
loop_
_entity_poly.entity_id
_entity_poly.type
_entity_poly.pdbx_seq_one_letter_code
_entity_poly.pdbx_strand_id
1 'polypeptide(L)'
;MKIIDGTIASPLGFSADGLHAGFKKKKLDFGWIVSEVPASVAGVYTTNKVIAAPLLVTKASIQKSQKLQAIVVNSGIANSCTGQQGLDAAYEMQRLAAQKLKIEPDLVGLASTGVIGEQLPMDALKNGLSQILVSGKAEDFAEAILTTDTCTKTCVVTEEFGSDLVTMAGVAKGSGMIHPNMATMLAFITCDANISSATLQKALSQHVESTFNQITVDGDTSTNDMVLVMANGCRQNEEILPDTEEFEKFSKMLRYLMADLAKKIAKDGEGATKLIEVNVLHAKDEQSGRMIAKSVVGSSSVSYTHLRAHETVLD
;
A
#
# COMPACT_ATOMS: atom_id res chain seq x y z
N MET A 1 8.59 -13.42 -16.22
CA MET A 1 8.67 -12.55 -15.04
C MET A 1 9.98 -12.83 -14.29
N LYS A 2 10.71 -11.78 -13.91
CA LYS A 2 11.93 -11.86 -13.09
C LYS A 2 11.75 -11.00 -11.85
N ILE A 3 12.28 -11.46 -10.72
CA ILE A 3 12.38 -10.69 -9.47
C ILE A 3 13.75 -10.02 -9.49
N ILE A 4 13.80 -8.74 -9.15
CA ILE A 4 15.04 -7.98 -9.11
C ILE A 4 15.14 -7.18 -7.80
N ASP A 5 16.36 -6.81 -7.42
CA ASP A 5 16.56 -5.83 -6.35
C ASP A 5 16.18 -4.44 -6.85
N GLY A 6 15.59 -3.64 -5.96
CA GLY A 6 15.18 -2.29 -6.32
C GLY A 6 14.29 -1.64 -5.26
N THR A 7 13.73 -0.50 -5.64
CA THR A 7 12.90 0.35 -4.78
C THR A 7 11.56 0.66 -5.43
N ILE A 8 10.69 1.36 -4.73
CA ILE A 8 9.41 1.85 -5.27
C ILE A 8 9.59 2.78 -6.48
N ALA A 9 10.78 3.34 -6.67
CA ALA A 9 11.12 4.20 -7.79
C ALA A 9 11.82 3.46 -8.95
N SER A 10 11.91 2.12 -8.91
CA SER A 10 12.53 1.32 -9.98
C SER A 10 11.80 1.38 -11.33
N PRO A 11 10.46 1.51 -11.41
CA PRO A 11 9.78 1.74 -12.68
C PRO A 11 10.14 3.11 -13.26
N LEU A 12 10.28 3.18 -14.57
CA LEU A 12 10.67 4.39 -15.30
C LEU A 12 9.72 5.56 -15.00
N GLY A 13 10.28 6.76 -14.78
CA GLY A 13 9.53 7.98 -14.54
C GLY A 13 8.94 8.09 -13.13
N PHE A 14 9.33 7.22 -12.19
CA PHE A 14 9.01 7.35 -10.77
C PHE A 14 10.22 7.77 -9.95
N SER A 15 9.96 8.57 -8.93
CA SER A 15 10.91 8.93 -7.89
C SER A 15 10.22 8.87 -6.52
N ALA A 16 11.01 8.76 -5.46
CA ALA A 16 10.49 8.76 -4.10
C ALA A 16 11.54 9.34 -3.13
N ASP A 17 11.07 9.79 -1.99
CA ASP A 17 11.92 10.28 -0.90
C ASP A 17 11.22 10.08 0.44
N GLY A 18 11.99 10.02 1.52
CA GLY A 18 11.50 9.94 2.87
C GLY A 18 12.41 10.68 3.85
N LEU A 19 11.82 11.31 4.87
CA LEU A 19 12.58 12.06 5.86
C LEU A 19 11.88 12.07 7.22
N HIS A 20 12.59 12.59 8.23
CA HIS A 20 12.03 12.89 9.54
C HIS A 20 11.48 14.31 9.58
N ALA A 21 10.16 14.45 9.58
CA ALA A 21 9.47 15.74 9.62
C ALA A 21 9.07 16.15 11.04
N GLY A 22 8.95 15.21 11.97
CA GLY A 22 8.57 15.46 13.37
C GLY A 22 7.22 14.88 13.78
N PHE A 23 6.63 13.97 12.98
CA PHE A 23 5.45 13.18 13.41
C PHE A 23 5.83 12.09 14.42
N LYS A 24 7.06 11.58 14.35
CA LYS A 24 7.67 10.66 15.32
C LYS A 24 8.84 11.33 16.05
N LYS A 25 9.32 10.69 17.11
CA LYS A 25 10.44 11.24 17.91
C LYS A 25 11.80 11.17 17.19
N LYS A 26 12.09 10.15 16.40
CA LYS A 26 13.43 9.90 15.83
C LYS A 26 13.46 9.21 14.47
N LYS A 27 12.44 8.43 14.10
CA LYS A 27 12.43 7.66 12.85
C LYS A 27 11.93 8.54 11.70
N LEU A 28 12.24 8.15 10.46
CA LEU A 28 11.60 8.73 9.28
C LEU A 28 10.08 8.57 9.39
N ASP A 29 9.35 9.61 9.01
CA ASP A 29 7.91 9.69 9.29
C ASP A 29 7.10 10.43 8.24
N PHE A 30 7.76 10.92 7.19
CA PHE A 30 7.14 11.62 6.09
C PHE A 30 7.82 11.25 4.78
N GLY A 31 7.04 11.00 3.74
CA GLY A 31 7.57 10.62 2.44
C GLY A 31 6.59 10.83 1.31
N TRP A 32 7.08 10.76 0.09
CA TRP A 32 6.26 10.77 -1.11
C TRP A 32 6.80 9.86 -2.22
N ILE A 33 5.89 9.49 -3.11
CA ILE A 33 6.17 8.91 -4.43
C ILE A 33 5.71 9.93 -5.45
N VAL A 34 6.52 10.22 -6.44
CA VAL A 34 6.21 11.17 -7.51
C VAL A 34 6.41 10.51 -8.86
N SER A 35 5.46 10.71 -9.77
CA SER A 35 5.59 10.34 -11.17
C SER A 35 5.88 11.58 -12.02
N GLU A 36 6.71 11.46 -13.03
CA GLU A 36 7.03 12.55 -13.98
C GLU A 36 5.79 13.01 -14.75
N VAL A 37 4.84 12.10 -14.98
CA VAL A 37 3.58 12.37 -15.68
C VAL A 37 2.37 11.85 -14.87
N PRO A 38 1.16 12.37 -15.09
CA PRO A 38 -0.04 11.85 -14.46
C PRO A 38 -0.25 10.37 -14.80
N ALA A 39 -0.14 9.49 -13.78
CA ALA A 39 -0.27 8.04 -13.88
C ALA A 39 -1.72 7.59 -13.76
N SER A 40 -2.13 6.60 -14.54
CA SER A 40 -3.37 5.85 -14.31
C SER A 40 -3.34 5.26 -12.91
N VAL A 41 -4.45 5.32 -12.17
CA VAL A 41 -4.49 4.87 -10.79
C VAL A 41 -5.65 3.92 -10.54
N ALA A 42 -5.39 2.92 -9.72
CA ALA A 42 -6.40 2.05 -9.12
C ALA A 42 -6.22 2.02 -7.60
N GLY A 43 -7.33 1.89 -6.87
CA GLY A 43 -7.30 1.88 -5.42
C GLY A 43 -8.32 0.93 -4.81
N VAL A 44 -7.93 0.30 -3.71
CA VAL A 44 -8.82 -0.46 -2.83
C VAL A 44 -8.59 0.02 -1.40
N TYR A 45 -9.66 0.05 -0.60
CA TYR A 45 -9.70 0.78 0.66
C TYR A 45 -10.39 -0.03 1.73
N THR A 46 -10.13 0.31 2.99
CA THR A 46 -10.81 -0.28 4.14
C THR A 46 -12.33 -0.31 3.99
N THR A 47 -12.94 -1.40 4.45
CA THR A 47 -14.39 -1.54 4.60
C THR A 47 -14.89 -1.07 5.97
N ASN A 48 -13.98 -0.58 6.84
CA ASN A 48 -14.37 0.00 8.11
C ASN A 48 -15.34 1.18 7.90
N LYS A 49 -16.38 1.26 8.72
CA LYS A 49 -17.37 2.36 8.65
C LYS A 49 -16.78 3.71 9.05
N VAL A 50 -15.73 3.70 9.87
CA VAL A 50 -14.96 4.88 10.24
C VAL A 50 -13.80 4.99 9.25
N ILE A 51 -13.89 5.94 8.32
CA ILE A 51 -12.89 6.16 7.28
C ILE A 51 -12.02 7.35 7.66
N ALA A 52 -10.70 7.20 7.63
CA ALA A 52 -9.76 8.27 7.92
C ALA A 52 -9.80 9.39 6.86
N ALA A 53 -9.55 10.62 7.28
CA ALA A 53 -9.62 11.80 6.43
C ALA A 53 -8.72 11.71 5.15
N PRO A 54 -7.48 11.21 5.20
CA PRO A 54 -6.66 11.06 3.99
C PRO A 54 -7.27 10.17 2.92
N LEU A 55 -8.00 9.11 3.33
CA LEU A 55 -8.67 8.22 2.39
C LEU A 55 -9.83 8.91 1.68
N LEU A 56 -10.59 9.75 2.40
CA LEU A 56 -11.69 10.52 1.80
C LEU A 56 -11.17 11.45 0.71
N VAL A 57 -10.09 12.19 0.99
CA VAL A 57 -9.45 13.10 0.03
C VAL A 57 -8.91 12.33 -1.18
N THR A 58 -8.19 11.23 -0.96
CA THR A 58 -7.62 10.40 -2.04
C THR A 58 -8.71 9.79 -2.92
N LYS A 59 -9.79 9.26 -2.33
CA LYS A 59 -10.93 8.76 -3.09
C LYS A 59 -11.57 9.83 -3.97
N ALA A 60 -11.78 11.04 -3.42
CA ALA A 60 -12.33 12.16 -4.17
C ALA A 60 -11.44 12.55 -5.36
N SER A 61 -10.13 12.60 -5.16
CA SER A 61 -9.14 12.87 -6.22
C SER A 61 -9.21 11.83 -7.34
N ILE A 62 -9.19 10.55 -6.99
CA ILE A 62 -9.24 9.46 -7.97
C ILE A 62 -10.58 9.44 -8.72
N GLN A 63 -11.70 9.69 -8.04
CA GLN A 63 -13.02 9.76 -8.68
C GLN A 63 -13.08 10.90 -9.72
N LYS A 64 -12.40 12.01 -9.46
CA LYS A 64 -12.41 13.18 -10.35
C LYS A 64 -11.49 13.03 -11.57
N SER A 65 -10.27 12.57 -11.35
CA SER A 65 -9.21 12.58 -12.39
C SER A 65 -8.90 11.21 -12.97
N GLN A 66 -9.20 10.12 -12.23
CA GLN A 66 -8.73 8.75 -12.51
C GLN A 66 -7.20 8.65 -12.66
N LYS A 67 -6.49 9.68 -12.21
CA LYS A 67 -5.03 9.79 -12.27
C LYS A 67 -4.49 10.34 -10.97
N LEU A 68 -3.26 9.95 -10.63
CA LEU A 68 -2.44 10.60 -9.64
C LEU A 68 -1.05 10.84 -10.21
N GLN A 69 -0.39 11.88 -9.71
CA GLN A 69 1.01 12.17 -10.04
C GLN A 69 1.90 12.11 -8.81
N ALA A 70 1.32 12.18 -7.63
CA ALA A 70 2.02 11.99 -6.37
C ALA A 70 1.16 11.27 -5.34
N ILE A 71 1.83 10.55 -4.43
CA ILE A 71 1.26 10.02 -3.19
C ILE A 71 2.11 10.55 -2.05
N VAL A 72 1.48 11.24 -1.08
CA VAL A 72 2.16 11.79 0.10
C VAL A 72 1.71 11.02 1.34
N VAL A 73 2.67 10.59 2.15
CA VAL A 73 2.43 9.73 3.31
C VAL A 73 3.05 10.32 4.56
N ASN A 74 2.31 10.36 5.65
CA ASN A 74 2.88 10.54 6.98
C ASN A 74 2.62 9.29 7.84
N SER A 75 3.55 9.02 8.74
CA SER A 75 3.41 7.97 9.75
C SER A 75 3.68 8.51 11.16
N GLY A 76 3.04 7.89 12.16
CA GLY A 76 3.02 8.35 13.55
C GLY A 76 1.65 8.84 13.97
N ILE A 77 0.92 9.51 13.09
CA ILE A 77 -0.45 10.01 13.31
C ILE A 77 -1.34 9.59 12.15
N ALA A 78 -2.43 8.91 12.46
CA ALA A 78 -3.34 8.32 11.47
C ALA A 78 -4.30 9.33 10.82
N ASN A 79 -4.50 10.50 11.43
CA ASN A 79 -5.52 11.47 11.05
C ASN A 79 -6.90 10.79 10.85
N SER A 80 -7.26 9.96 11.80
CA SER A 80 -8.52 9.21 11.86
C SER A 80 -9.26 9.57 13.14
N CYS A 81 -10.59 9.62 13.11
CA CYS A 81 -11.45 10.09 14.20
C CYS A 81 -11.16 11.55 14.63
N THR A 82 -10.74 12.38 13.71
CA THR A 82 -10.30 13.77 13.94
C THR A 82 -11.34 14.82 13.52
N GLY A 83 -12.51 14.38 13.06
CA GLY A 83 -13.62 15.23 12.66
C GLY A 83 -13.29 16.17 11.48
N GLN A 84 -13.98 17.31 11.42
CA GLN A 84 -13.79 18.28 10.33
C GLN A 84 -12.37 18.86 10.31
N GLN A 85 -11.77 19.11 11.47
CA GLN A 85 -10.40 19.64 11.56
C GLN A 85 -9.39 18.69 10.88
N GLY A 86 -9.54 17.36 11.06
CA GLY A 86 -8.67 16.39 10.39
C GLY A 86 -8.88 16.32 8.88
N LEU A 87 -10.11 16.52 8.42
CA LEU A 87 -10.41 16.61 6.99
C LEU A 87 -9.82 17.87 6.36
N ASP A 88 -9.94 19.02 7.03
CA ASP A 88 -9.34 20.29 6.59
C ASP A 88 -7.81 20.20 6.55
N ALA A 89 -7.19 19.54 7.53
CA ALA A 89 -5.76 19.27 7.55
C ALA A 89 -5.31 18.36 6.41
N ALA A 90 -6.12 17.35 6.02
CA ALA A 90 -5.85 16.50 4.88
C ALA A 90 -5.91 17.29 3.55
N TYR A 91 -6.92 18.11 3.34
CA TYR A 91 -6.98 18.99 2.16
C TYR A 91 -5.81 19.98 2.12
N GLU A 92 -5.41 20.55 3.26
CA GLU A 92 -4.25 21.43 3.32
C GLU A 92 -2.94 20.70 2.99
N MET A 93 -2.77 19.45 3.47
CA MET A 93 -1.64 18.59 3.09
C MET A 93 -1.59 18.37 1.58
N GLN A 94 -2.72 18.05 0.96
CA GLN A 94 -2.86 17.88 -0.48
C GLN A 94 -2.46 19.16 -1.24
N ARG A 95 -3.02 20.31 -0.83
CA ARG A 95 -2.78 21.59 -1.45
C ARG A 95 -1.30 22.01 -1.38
N LEU A 96 -0.68 21.85 -0.23
CA LEU A 96 0.74 22.20 -0.02
C LEU A 96 1.67 21.30 -0.82
N ALA A 97 1.40 20.01 -0.89
CA ALA A 97 2.16 19.07 -1.71
C ALA A 97 2.05 19.39 -3.20
N ALA A 98 0.83 19.63 -3.68
CA ALA A 98 0.57 20.02 -5.06
C ALA A 98 1.30 21.32 -5.42
N GLN A 99 1.27 22.31 -4.55
CA GLN A 99 1.97 23.57 -4.73
C GLN A 99 3.50 23.36 -4.84
N LYS A 100 4.10 22.52 -3.99
CA LYS A 100 5.53 22.21 -4.05
C LYS A 100 5.91 21.50 -5.35
N LEU A 101 5.09 20.56 -5.79
CA LEU A 101 5.30 19.80 -7.05
C LEU A 101 4.88 20.57 -8.29
N LYS A 102 4.16 21.69 -8.15
CA LYS A 102 3.59 22.48 -9.25
C LYS A 102 2.63 21.66 -10.14
N ILE A 103 1.78 20.87 -9.49
CA ILE A 103 0.74 20.07 -10.12
C ILE A 103 -0.64 20.43 -9.54
N GLU A 104 -1.72 19.96 -10.18
CA GLU A 104 -3.07 20.14 -9.67
C GLU A 104 -3.30 19.34 -8.38
N PRO A 105 -4.03 19.88 -7.38
CA PRO A 105 -4.30 19.18 -6.11
C PRO A 105 -4.93 17.80 -6.31
N ASP A 106 -5.85 17.66 -7.26
CA ASP A 106 -6.52 16.39 -7.56
C ASP A 106 -5.60 15.30 -8.11
N LEU A 107 -4.34 15.61 -8.41
CA LEU A 107 -3.31 14.66 -8.80
C LEU A 107 -2.46 14.17 -7.61
N VAL A 108 -2.80 14.59 -6.39
CA VAL A 108 -2.10 14.18 -5.16
C VAL A 108 -2.99 13.27 -4.32
N GLY A 109 -2.58 12.03 -4.14
CA GLY A 109 -3.14 11.10 -3.18
C GLY A 109 -2.46 11.25 -1.80
N LEU A 110 -3.19 10.96 -0.74
CA LEU A 110 -2.73 11.04 0.63
C LEU A 110 -2.88 9.72 1.35
N ALA A 111 -1.95 9.42 2.24
CA ALA A 111 -2.07 8.35 3.22
C ALA A 111 -1.50 8.79 4.57
N SER A 112 -2.09 8.30 5.64
CA SER A 112 -1.60 8.50 7.00
C SER A 112 -1.69 7.19 7.78
N THR A 113 -0.81 6.99 8.74
CA THR A 113 -0.83 5.81 9.62
C THR A 113 -0.23 6.14 10.97
N GLY A 114 -0.67 5.47 12.03
CA GLY A 114 -0.19 5.67 13.40
C GLY A 114 -1.33 5.84 14.40
N VAL A 115 -1.17 6.75 15.36
CA VAL A 115 -2.14 6.98 16.44
C VAL A 115 -3.44 7.56 15.89
N ILE A 116 -4.57 7.00 16.35
CA ILE A 116 -5.93 7.43 16.02
C ILE A 116 -6.41 8.44 17.07
N GLY A 117 -7.20 9.45 16.65
CA GLY A 117 -7.79 10.47 17.53
C GLY A 117 -6.90 11.69 17.75
N GLU A 118 -5.68 11.68 17.26
CA GLU A 118 -4.78 12.84 17.33
C GLU A 118 -4.85 13.70 16.06
N GLN A 119 -4.84 15.02 16.24
CA GLN A 119 -4.83 15.97 15.12
C GLN A 119 -3.47 15.99 14.43
N LEU A 120 -3.50 16.18 13.11
CA LEU A 120 -2.27 16.23 12.31
C LEU A 120 -1.46 17.49 12.67
N PRO A 121 -0.18 17.37 13.10
CA PRO A 121 0.66 18.53 13.43
C PRO A 121 1.09 19.23 12.15
N MET A 122 0.43 20.34 11.82
CA MET A 122 0.64 21.06 10.57
C MET A 122 2.04 21.66 10.45
N ASP A 123 2.72 21.94 11.56
CA ASP A 123 4.12 22.42 11.54
C ASP A 123 5.08 21.31 11.09
N ALA A 124 4.87 20.07 11.55
CA ALA A 124 5.63 18.91 11.07
C ALA A 124 5.40 18.69 9.58
N LEU A 125 4.15 18.80 9.12
CA LEU A 125 3.80 18.70 7.70
C LEU A 125 4.54 19.75 6.86
N LYS A 126 4.49 21.02 7.24
CA LYS A 126 5.16 22.10 6.53
C LYS A 126 6.68 21.91 6.52
N ASN A 127 7.24 21.47 7.66
CA ASN A 127 8.66 21.15 7.78
C ASN A 127 9.05 20.02 6.80
N GLY A 128 8.31 18.92 6.80
CA GLY A 128 8.53 17.80 5.87
C GLY A 128 8.48 18.27 4.42
N LEU A 129 7.42 18.95 4.02
CA LEU A 129 7.26 19.47 2.66
C LEU A 129 8.36 20.48 2.27
N SER A 130 8.91 21.24 3.19
CA SER A 130 10.01 22.17 2.88
C SER A 130 11.30 21.45 2.51
N GLN A 131 11.58 20.30 3.11
CA GLN A 131 12.84 19.57 3.02
C GLN A 131 12.83 18.43 2.00
N ILE A 132 11.67 17.78 1.78
CA ILE A 132 11.57 16.59 0.92
C ILE A 132 11.96 16.89 -0.53
N LEU A 133 12.70 15.98 -1.15
CA LEU A 133 13.24 16.14 -2.50
C LEU A 133 12.48 15.25 -3.50
N VAL A 134 12.25 15.74 -4.71
CA VAL A 134 11.64 14.92 -5.78
C VAL A 134 12.56 13.75 -6.15
N SER A 135 13.86 14.00 -6.26
CA SER A 135 14.89 12.99 -6.56
C SER A 135 15.69 12.61 -5.30
N GLY A 136 14.99 12.22 -4.23
CA GLY A 136 15.59 11.81 -2.97
C GLY A 136 16.01 10.34 -2.97
N LYS A 137 16.10 9.76 -1.77
CA LYS A 137 16.41 8.35 -1.57
C LYS A 137 15.14 7.54 -1.47
N ALA A 138 14.84 6.78 -2.51
CA ALA A 138 13.62 5.99 -2.58
C ALA A 138 13.53 4.89 -1.48
N GLU A 139 14.65 4.42 -0.97
CA GLU A 139 14.70 3.51 0.18
C GLU A 139 14.13 4.16 1.45
N ASP A 140 14.38 5.46 1.65
CA ASP A 140 13.92 6.20 2.81
C ASP A 140 12.38 6.31 2.83
N PHE A 141 11.71 6.26 1.67
CA PHE A 141 10.25 6.17 1.61
C PHE A 141 9.72 4.90 2.28
N ALA A 142 10.35 3.75 2.01
CA ALA A 142 9.94 2.49 2.60
C ALA A 142 10.08 2.48 4.14
N GLU A 143 11.07 3.21 4.69
CA GLU A 143 11.23 3.40 6.13
C GLU A 143 10.25 4.44 6.70
N ALA A 144 9.98 5.50 5.95
CA ALA A 144 9.12 6.61 6.40
C ALA A 144 7.67 6.17 6.67
N ILE A 145 7.19 5.16 5.95
CA ILE A 145 5.81 4.66 6.11
C ILE A 145 5.62 3.68 7.28
N LEU A 146 6.69 3.16 7.89
CA LEU A 146 6.64 2.16 8.96
C LEU A 146 6.08 2.74 10.26
N THR A 147 5.47 1.90 11.09
CA THR A 147 5.02 2.26 12.46
C THR A 147 5.65 1.32 13.49
N THR A 148 5.02 0.19 13.76
CA THR A 148 5.50 -0.88 14.63
C THR A 148 6.30 -1.93 13.88
N ASP A 149 6.35 -1.83 12.57
CA ASP A 149 7.11 -2.71 11.68
C ASP A 149 8.59 -2.81 12.09
N THR A 150 9.17 -4.01 11.97
CA THR A 150 10.59 -4.25 12.29
C THR A 150 11.50 -4.20 11.06
N CYS A 151 10.94 -4.30 9.86
CA CYS A 151 11.66 -4.23 8.60
C CYS A 151 10.84 -3.58 7.48
N THR A 152 11.52 -3.07 6.46
CA THR A 152 10.90 -2.61 5.21
C THR A 152 10.44 -3.81 4.37
N LYS A 153 9.36 -3.61 3.61
CA LYS A 153 8.74 -4.65 2.78
C LYS A 153 8.65 -4.11 1.35
N THR A 154 9.57 -4.55 0.51
CA THR A 154 9.68 -4.11 -0.90
C THR A 154 9.72 -5.34 -1.81
N CYS A 155 9.11 -5.24 -2.98
CA CYS A 155 9.17 -6.24 -4.04
C CYS A 155 9.25 -5.53 -5.39
N VAL A 156 10.15 -5.98 -6.27
CA VAL A 156 10.28 -5.45 -7.62
C VAL A 156 10.32 -6.61 -8.61
N VAL A 157 9.50 -6.52 -9.64
CA VAL A 157 9.39 -7.52 -10.70
C VAL A 157 9.45 -6.89 -12.08
N THR A 158 9.97 -7.63 -13.04
CA THR A 158 10.02 -7.23 -14.45
C THR A 158 9.44 -8.32 -15.34
N GLU A 159 8.82 -7.92 -16.46
CA GLU A 159 8.30 -8.82 -17.47
C GLU A 159 8.39 -8.19 -18.86
N GLU A 160 8.52 -9.00 -19.90
CA GLU A 160 8.60 -8.57 -21.29
C GLU A 160 7.19 -8.44 -21.90
N PHE A 161 6.91 -7.26 -22.46
CA PHE A 161 5.70 -6.93 -23.22
C PHE A 161 6.11 -6.54 -24.63
N GLY A 162 6.07 -7.49 -25.56
CA GLY A 162 6.71 -7.34 -26.86
C GLY A 162 8.22 -7.15 -26.72
N SER A 163 8.75 -6.02 -27.17
CA SER A 163 10.16 -5.63 -27.02
C SER A 163 10.43 -4.84 -25.73
N ASP A 164 9.40 -4.47 -24.95
CA ASP A 164 9.50 -3.57 -23.83
C ASP A 164 9.60 -4.34 -22.51
N LEU A 165 10.59 -4.01 -21.69
CA LEU A 165 10.75 -4.56 -20.35
C LEU A 165 9.98 -3.69 -19.35
N VAL A 166 8.76 -4.07 -19.01
CA VAL A 166 7.93 -3.40 -18.00
C VAL A 166 8.46 -3.75 -16.61
N THR A 167 8.53 -2.73 -15.76
CA THR A 167 8.91 -2.86 -14.35
C THR A 167 7.72 -2.51 -13.46
N MET A 168 7.51 -3.32 -12.41
CA MET A 168 6.53 -3.06 -11.36
C MET A 168 7.22 -3.18 -10.00
N ALA A 169 7.04 -2.18 -9.15
CA ALA A 169 7.61 -2.14 -7.80
C ALA A 169 6.53 -1.90 -6.77
N GLY A 170 6.68 -2.47 -5.59
CA GLY A 170 5.75 -2.25 -4.50
C GLY A 170 6.45 -2.15 -3.17
N VAL A 171 5.90 -1.32 -2.29
CA VAL A 171 6.24 -1.25 -0.87
C VAL A 171 4.99 -1.40 -0.05
N ALA A 172 5.12 -2.03 1.11
CA ALA A 172 4.02 -2.16 2.06
C ALA A 172 4.49 -1.95 3.49
N LYS A 173 3.57 -1.54 4.34
CA LYS A 173 3.73 -1.50 5.79
C LYS A 173 2.56 -2.19 6.46
N GLY A 174 2.83 -2.77 7.61
CA GLY A 174 1.86 -3.43 8.47
C GLY A 174 2.55 -4.45 9.36
N SER A 175 2.19 -4.46 10.63
CA SER A 175 2.71 -5.36 11.67
C SER A 175 1.65 -5.66 12.72
N GLY A 176 1.00 -4.68 13.32
CA GLY A 176 -0.17 -4.81 14.20
C GLY A 176 -1.44 -4.26 13.57
N MET A 177 -2.60 -4.62 14.15
CA MET A 177 -3.96 -4.33 13.67
C MET A 177 -4.16 -4.92 12.26
N ILE A 178 -3.82 -6.21 12.05
CA ILE A 178 -3.85 -6.89 10.75
C ILE A 178 -4.92 -7.97 10.73
N HIS A 179 -6.08 -7.66 10.19
CA HIS A 179 -7.11 -8.61 9.77
C HIS A 179 -7.81 -8.05 8.52
N PRO A 180 -7.20 -8.13 7.34
CA PRO A 180 -7.76 -7.55 6.15
C PRO A 180 -9.08 -8.23 5.75
N ASN A 181 -10.13 -7.43 5.80
CA ASN A 181 -11.23 -7.43 4.86
C ASN A 181 -11.14 -6.06 4.18
N MET A 182 -10.00 -5.84 3.48
CA MET A 182 -9.40 -4.55 3.14
C MET A 182 -9.04 -3.76 4.42
N ALA A 183 -8.15 -4.29 5.27
CA ALA A 183 -7.79 -3.67 6.55
C ALA A 183 -6.31 -3.80 6.95
N THR A 184 -5.83 -2.82 7.63
CA THR A 184 -4.61 -2.46 8.38
C THR A 184 -3.29 -2.66 7.67
N MET A 185 -3.21 -2.14 6.46
CA MET A 185 -1.94 -2.01 5.76
C MET A 185 -1.97 -0.80 4.83
N LEU A 186 -0.83 -0.28 4.54
CA LEU A 186 -0.63 0.57 3.38
C LEU A 186 0.24 -0.18 2.40
N ALA A 187 -0.19 -0.24 1.14
CA ALA A 187 0.65 -0.70 0.05
C ALA A 187 0.57 0.30 -1.12
N PHE A 188 1.73 0.62 -1.63
CA PHE A 188 1.88 1.47 -2.79
C PHE A 188 2.63 0.68 -3.86
N ILE A 189 2.07 0.68 -5.06
CA ILE A 189 2.62 -0.06 -6.21
C ILE A 189 2.78 0.93 -7.35
N THR A 190 3.94 0.96 -7.95
CA THR A 190 4.28 1.75 -9.14
C THR A 190 4.56 0.83 -10.32
N CYS A 191 4.22 1.25 -11.51
CA CYS A 191 4.48 0.51 -12.75
C CYS A 191 4.70 1.48 -13.90
N ASP A 192 5.62 1.18 -14.80
CA ASP A 192 5.87 2.00 -15.97
C ASP A 192 5.05 1.60 -17.21
N ALA A 193 4.19 0.58 -17.09
CA ALA A 193 3.31 0.11 -18.16
C ALA A 193 2.26 1.12 -18.58
N ASN A 194 1.90 1.08 -19.87
CA ASN A 194 0.76 1.79 -20.42
C ASN A 194 -0.52 0.95 -20.26
N ILE A 195 -1.37 1.35 -19.32
CA ILE A 195 -2.63 0.69 -18.97
C ILE A 195 -3.64 1.71 -18.48
N SER A 196 -4.91 1.59 -18.86
CA SER A 196 -5.97 2.48 -18.38
C SER A 196 -6.32 2.25 -16.91
N SER A 197 -6.83 3.28 -16.22
CA SER A 197 -7.26 3.14 -14.81
C SER A 197 -8.36 2.09 -14.63
N ALA A 198 -9.26 1.95 -15.59
CA ALA A 198 -10.32 0.94 -15.54
C ALA A 198 -9.75 -0.49 -15.62
N THR A 199 -8.82 -0.74 -16.53
CA THR A 199 -8.14 -2.02 -16.68
C THR A 199 -7.26 -2.33 -15.46
N LEU A 200 -6.56 -1.33 -14.94
CA LEU A 200 -5.76 -1.43 -13.72
C LEU A 200 -6.61 -1.77 -12.49
N GLN A 201 -7.79 -1.13 -12.37
CA GLN A 201 -8.74 -1.42 -11.29
C GLN A 201 -9.30 -2.84 -11.39
N LYS A 202 -9.58 -3.34 -12.61
CA LYS A 202 -9.99 -4.75 -12.84
C LYS A 202 -8.92 -5.70 -12.31
N ALA A 203 -7.65 -5.50 -12.67
CA ALA A 203 -6.54 -6.34 -12.20
C ALA A 203 -6.37 -6.29 -10.67
N LEU A 204 -6.40 -5.09 -10.07
CA LEU A 204 -6.26 -4.92 -8.62
C LEU A 204 -7.40 -5.62 -7.87
N SER A 205 -8.65 -5.39 -8.27
CA SER A 205 -9.82 -5.98 -7.62
C SER A 205 -9.85 -7.50 -7.72
N GLN A 206 -9.34 -8.06 -8.82
CA GLN A 206 -9.25 -9.51 -9.04
C GLN A 206 -8.31 -10.20 -8.03
N HIS A 207 -7.24 -9.51 -7.59
CA HIS A 207 -6.20 -10.15 -6.79
C HIS A 207 -6.20 -9.79 -5.32
N VAL A 208 -6.83 -8.70 -4.89
CA VAL A 208 -6.82 -8.29 -3.49
C VAL A 208 -7.40 -9.36 -2.57
N GLU A 209 -8.48 -10.04 -3.01
CA GLU A 209 -9.15 -11.08 -2.23
C GLU A 209 -8.29 -12.33 -2.03
N SER A 210 -7.38 -12.63 -2.95
CA SER A 210 -6.49 -13.79 -2.88
C SER A 210 -5.08 -13.48 -2.36
N THR A 211 -4.83 -12.22 -1.99
CA THR A 211 -3.51 -11.77 -1.47
C THR A 211 -3.66 -11.06 -0.13
N PHE A 212 -3.77 -9.74 -0.12
CA PHE A 212 -3.85 -8.96 1.12
C PHE A 212 -5.02 -9.36 2.02
N ASN A 213 -6.20 -9.69 1.46
CA ASN A 213 -7.35 -10.12 2.27
C ASN A 213 -7.22 -11.54 2.87
N GLN A 214 -6.16 -12.27 2.57
CA GLN A 214 -5.92 -13.61 3.12
C GLN A 214 -5.00 -13.63 4.34
N ILE A 215 -4.30 -12.54 4.66
CA ILE A 215 -3.46 -12.49 5.86
C ILE A 215 -4.25 -12.09 7.11
N THR A 216 -3.75 -12.46 8.29
CA THR A 216 -4.22 -11.97 9.60
C THR A 216 -3.09 -12.03 10.61
N VAL A 217 -3.06 -11.11 11.58
CA VAL A 217 -2.14 -11.11 12.72
C VAL A 217 -2.94 -11.14 14.03
N ASP A 218 -3.84 -10.18 14.24
CA ASP A 218 -4.54 -9.95 15.52
C ASP A 218 -6.07 -9.84 15.39
N GLY A 219 -6.62 -9.91 14.20
CA GLY A 219 -8.07 -9.89 13.97
C GLY A 219 -8.70 -8.50 13.90
N ASP A 220 -7.94 -7.41 14.04
CA ASP A 220 -8.47 -6.04 14.07
C ASP A 220 -8.41 -5.35 12.69
N THR A 221 -9.47 -4.57 12.36
CA THR A 221 -9.61 -3.84 11.09
C THR A 221 -9.35 -2.35 11.27
N SER A 222 -8.41 -1.78 10.52
CA SER A 222 -8.04 -0.35 10.59
C SER A 222 -9.00 0.58 9.84
N THR A 223 -8.87 1.86 10.13
CA THR A 223 -9.57 2.99 9.50
C THR A 223 -8.84 3.57 8.28
N ASN A 224 -7.56 3.17 8.07
CA ASN A 224 -6.64 3.84 7.15
C ASN A 224 -6.16 2.97 5.98
N ASP A 225 -6.63 1.72 5.88
CA ASP A 225 -6.07 0.78 4.92
C ASP A 225 -6.31 1.15 3.49
N MET A 226 -5.26 1.01 2.72
CA MET A 226 -5.29 1.37 1.32
C MET A 226 -4.22 0.62 0.54
N VAL A 227 -4.59 0.12 -0.63
CA VAL A 227 -3.66 -0.26 -1.70
C VAL A 227 -3.86 0.69 -2.85
N LEU A 228 -2.82 1.37 -3.27
CA LEU A 228 -2.81 2.21 -4.47
C LEU A 228 -1.82 1.64 -5.49
N VAL A 229 -2.26 1.54 -6.74
CA VAL A 229 -1.42 1.17 -7.88
C VAL A 229 -1.40 2.33 -8.86
N MET A 230 -0.21 2.82 -9.19
CA MET A 230 0.01 3.87 -10.19
C MET A 230 0.75 3.28 -11.40
N ALA A 231 0.23 3.51 -12.60
CA ALA A 231 0.87 3.13 -13.86
C ALA A 231 1.00 4.35 -14.76
N ASN A 232 2.25 4.79 -15.02
CA ASN A 232 2.50 6.07 -15.69
C ASN A 232 2.68 5.97 -17.22
N GLY A 233 2.82 4.77 -17.78
CA GLY A 233 2.98 4.55 -19.21
C GLY A 233 4.33 5.00 -19.79
N CYS A 234 5.30 5.34 -18.94
CA CYS A 234 6.61 5.82 -19.41
C CYS A 234 7.39 4.78 -20.20
N ARG A 235 7.05 3.49 -20.09
CA ARG A 235 7.66 2.44 -20.92
C ARG A 235 7.22 2.50 -22.37
N GLN A 236 6.07 3.14 -22.68
CA GLN A 236 5.53 3.31 -24.02
C GLN A 236 5.21 2.00 -24.75
N ASN A 237 4.99 0.91 -24.02
CA ASN A 237 4.46 -0.32 -24.58
C ASN A 237 3.05 -0.10 -25.17
N GLU A 238 2.59 -0.97 -26.05
CA GLU A 238 1.19 -0.96 -26.48
C GLU A 238 0.25 -1.02 -25.26
N GLU A 239 -0.88 -0.31 -25.35
CA GLU A 239 -1.83 -0.25 -24.23
C GLU A 239 -2.31 -1.66 -23.87
N ILE A 240 -2.17 -2.00 -22.59
CA ILE A 240 -2.65 -3.28 -22.06
C ILE A 240 -4.17 -3.22 -21.94
N LEU A 241 -4.85 -3.99 -22.80
CA LEU A 241 -6.31 -4.06 -22.84
C LEU A 241 -6.82 -5.25 -22.04
N PRO A 242 -8.07 -5.18 -21.51
CA PRO A 242 -8.69 -6.31 -20.82
C PRO A 242 -8.79 -7.54 -21.74
N ASP A 243 -8.69 -8.73 -21.12
CA ASP A 243 -8.92 -10.02 -21.79
C ASP A 243 -7.90 -10.33 -22.92
N THR A 244 -6.70 -9.73 -22.86
CA THR A 244 -5.56 -10.01 -23.75
C THR A 244 -4.49 -10.84 -23.02
N GLU A 245 -3.54 -11.40 -23.77
CA GLU A 245 -2.38 -12.11 -23.20
C GLU A 245 -1.51 -11.17 -22.37
N GLU A 246 -1.36 -9.93 -22.80
CA GLU A 246 -0.64 -8.88 -22.08
C GLU A 246 -1.32 -8.56 -20.74
N PHE A 247 -2.65 -8.52 -20.70
CA PHE A 247 -3.38 -8.35 -19.43
C PHE A 247 -3.13 -9.52 -18.48
N GLU A 248 -3.11 -10.75 -18.97
CA GLU A 248 -2.80 -11.92 -18.14
C GLU A 248 -1.36 -11.89 -17.60
N LYS A 249 -0.39 -11.45 -18.40
CA LYS A 249 0.99 -11.23 -17.94
C LYS A 249 1.06 -10.16 -16.86
N PHE A 250 0.43 -9.00 -17.09
CA PHE A 250 0.35 -7.90 -16.11
C PHE A 250 -0.33 -8.35 -14.81
N SER A 251 -1.45 -9.04 -14.95
CA SER A 251 -2.23 -9.58 -13.85
C SER A 251 -1.41 -10.55 -12.98
N LYS A 252 -0.61 -11.41 -13.59
CA LYS A 252 0.30 -12.33 -12.89
C LYS A 252 1.42 -11.58 -12.15
N MET A 253 2.00 -10.54 -12.77
CA MET A 253 3.00 -9.67 -12.10
C MET A 253 2.41 -9.03 -10.85
N LEU A 254 1.23 -8.39 -10.99
CA LEU A 254 0.55 -7.72 -9.90
C LEU A 254 0.20 -8.70 -8.76
N ARG A 255 -0.38 -9.85 -9.11
CA ARG A 255 -0.71 -10.90 -8.13
C ARG A 255 0.52 -11.38 -7.37
N TYR A 256 1.62 -11.65 -8.07
CA TYR A 256 2.85 -12.10 -7.43
C TYR A 256 3.39 -11.07 -6.43
N LEU A 257 3.50 -9.81 -6.87
CA LEU A 257 3.99 -8.72 -6.04
C LEU A 257 3.10 -8.50 -4.80
N MET A 258 1.78 -8.49 -4.96
CA MET A 258 0.83 -8.36 -3.86
C MET A 258 0.92 -9.55 -2.89
N ALA A 259 1.07 -10.77 -3.39
CA ALA A 259 1.22 -11.96 -2.54
C ALA A 259 2.53 -11.95 -1.75
N ASP A 260 3.64 -11.54 -2.35
CA ASP A 260 4.94 -11.39 -1.68
C ASP A 260 4.89 -10.35 -0.56
N LEU A 261 4.32 -9.17 -0.86
CA LEU A 261 4.14 -8.12 0.15
C LEU A 261 3.21 -8.56 1.29
N ALA A 262 2.11 -9.24 0.98
CA ALA A 262 1.18 -9.77 1.97
C ALA A 262 1.87 -10.78 2.92
N LYS A 263 2.68 -11.71 2.37
CA LYS A 263 3.47 -12.64 3.18
C LYS A 263 4.51 -11.92 4.05
N LYS A 264 5.16 -10.88 3.54
CA LYS A 264 6.11 -10.05 4.29
C LYS A 264 5.44 -9.32 5.47
N ILE A 265 4.21 -8.81 5.28
CA ILE A 265 3.41 -8.22 6.35
C ILE A 265 3.09 -9.26 7.42
N ALA A 266 2.55 -10.41 7.04
CA ALA A 266 2.20 -11.48 7.98
C ALA A 266 3.42 -12.01 8.74
N LYS A 267 4.59 -12.09 8.09
CA LYS A 267 5.84 -12.54 8.70
C LYS A 267 6.37 -11.55 9.74
N ASP A 268 6.17 -10.25 9.53
CA ASP A 268 6.57 -9.16 10.42
C ASP A 268 5.46 -8.77 11.41
N GLY A 269 4.49 -9.66 11.62
CA GLY A 269 3.39 -9.45 12.56
C GLY A 269 3.89 -9.15 13.96
N GLU A 270 3.24 -8.20 14.65
CA GLU A 270 3.62 -7.74 15.99
C GLU A 270 3.62 -8.91 16.98
N GLY A 271 4.79 -9.17 17.59
CA GLY A 271 4.99 -10.33 18.47
C GLY A 271 5.10 -11.68 17.76
N ALA A 272 5.00 -11.74 16.43
CA ALA A 272 5.06 -13.00 15.68
C ALA A 272 6.46 -13.59 15.68
N THR A 273 6.56 -14.86 16.06
CA THR A 273 7.78 -15.66 16.01
C THR A 273 7.79 -16.67 14.86
N LYS A 274 6.63 -16.88 14.23
CA LYS A 274 6.42 -17.84 13.15
C LYS A 274 5.42 -17.30 12.11
N LEU A 275 5.62 -17.68 10.85
CA LEU A 275 4.64 -17.50 9.77
C LEU A 275 3.93 -18.85 9.57
N ILE A 276 2.61 -18.81 9.56
CA ILE A 276 1.75 -19.96 9.27
C ILE A 276 1.18 -19.78 7.87
N GLU A 277 1.36 -20.76 7.00
CA GLU A 277 0.76 -20.81 5.69
C GLU A 277 -0.17 -22.01 5.59
N VAL A 278 -1.44 -21.76 5.23
CA VAL A 278 -2.47 -22.80 5.05
C VAL A 278 -2.80 -22.92 3.58
N ASN A 279 -2.58 -24.12 3.03
CA ASN A 279 -2.94 -24.46 1.67
C ASN A 279 -4.13 -25.40 1.68
N VAL A 280 -5.25 -24.99 1.06
CA VAL A 280 -6.46 -25.80 0.91
C VAL A 280 -6.47 -26.42 -0.48
N LEU A 281 -6.46 -27.74 -0.53
CA LEU A 281 -6.50 -28.52 -1.77
C LEU A 281 -7.89 -29.13 -1.97
N HIS A 282 -8.31 -29.28 -3.24
CA HIS A 282 -9.56 -29.92 -3.61
C HIS A 282 -10.82 -29.25 -3.01
N ALA A 283 -10.78 -27.94 -2.77
CA ALA A 283 -11.98 -27.20 -2.40
C ALA A 283 -12.99 -27.21 -3.58
N LYS A 284 -14.27 -27.06 -3.25
CA LYS A 284 -15.35 -27.00 -4.25
C LYS A 284 -15.14 -25.90 -5.28
N ASP A 285 -14.67 -24.75 -4.81
CA ASP A 285 -14.35 -23.57 -5.60
C ASP A 285 -13.30 -22.73 -4.85
N GLU A 286 -12.73 -21.74 -5.52
CA GLU A 286 -11.67 -20.90 -4.96
C GLU A 286 -12.18 -20.08 -3.76
N GLN A 287 -13.43 -19.61 -3.77
CA GLN A 287 -14.01 -18.84 -2.66
C GLN A 287 -14.10 -19.69 -1.41
N SER A 288 -14.62 -20.91 -1.52
CA SER A 288 -14.68 -21.88 -0.41
C SER A 288 -13.29 -22.18 0.14
N GLY A 289 -12.31 -22.41 -0.75
CA GLY A 289 -10.92 -22.65 -0.36
C GLY A 289 -10.32 -21.48 0.45
N ARG A 290 -10.53 -20.24 0.00
CA ARG A 290 -10.09 -19.03 0.71
C ARG A 290 -10.75 -18.87 2.07
N MET A 291 -12.05 -19.10 2.17
CA MET A 291 -12.80 -19.04 3.43
C MET A 291 -12.27 -20.04 4.46
N ILE A 292 -12.04 -21.28 4.02
CA ILE A 292 -11.46 -22.34 4.87
C ILE A 292 -10.06 -21.93 5.33
N ALA A 293 -9.17 -21.54 4.40
CA ALA A 293 -7.80 -21.14 4.73
C ALA A 293 -7.78 -19.99 5.75
N LYS A 294 -8.58 -18.94 5.52
CA LYS A 294 -8.66 -17.78 6.40
C LYS A 294 -9.21 -18.13 7.78
N SER A 295 -10.22 -18.99 7.86
CA SER A 295 -10.76 -19.47 9.12
C SER A 295 -9.72 -20.24 9.94
N VAL A 296 -8.88 -21.04 9.28
CA VAL A 296 -7.82 -21.82 9.94
C VAL A 296 -6.70 -20.91 10.46
N VAL A 297 -6.16 -20.00 9.62
CA VAL A 297 -5.06 -19.10 10.04
C VAL A 297 -5.50 -18.10 11.11
N GLY A 298 -6.78 -17.72 11.15
CA GLY A 298 -7.34 -16.80 12.16
C GLY A 298 -7.76 -17.49 13.47
N SER A 299 -7.56 -18.80 13.62
CA SER A 299 -8.01 -19.55 14.79
C SER A 299 -6.90 -19.70 15.82
N SER A 300 -7.04 -19.06 16.98
CA SER A 300 -6.14 -19.26 18.13
C SER A 300 -6.11 -20.71 18.63
N SER A 301 -7.24 -21.43 18.51
CA SER A 301 -7.32 -22.87 18.84
C SER A 301 -6.44 -23.72 17.95
N VAL A 302 -6.39 -23.45 16.65
CA VAL A 302 -5.52 -24.16 15.71
C VAL A 302 -4.06 -23.89 16.05
N SER A 303 -3.70 -22.65 16.32
CA SER A 303 -2.36 -22.26 16.76
C SER A 303 -1.94 -23.01 18.04
N TYR A 304 -2.79 -23.03 19.05
CA TYR A 304 -2.53 -23.73 20.32
C TYR A 304 -2.42 -25.25 20.13
N THR A 305 -3.37 -25.86 19.42
CA THR A 305 -3.48 -27.32 19.34
C THR A 305 -2.42 -27.95 18.45
N HIS A 306 -2.14 -27.32 17.28
CA HIS A 306 -1.30 -27.93 16.25
C HIS A 306 0.11 -27.38 16.19
N LEU A 307 0.34 -26.14 16.64
CA LEU A 307 1.65 -25.49 16.60
C LEU A 307 2.29 -25.42 17.97
N ARG A 308 1.56 -25.77 19.05
CA ARG A 308 1.99 -25.65 20.45
C ARG A 308 2.57 -24.27 20.76
N ALA A 309 1.94 -23.23 20.25
CA ALA A 309 2.21 -21.87 20.66
C ALA A 309 1.75 -21.75 22.11
N HIS A 310 2.66 -21.97 23.07
CA HIS A 310 2.41 -21.79 24.49
C HIS A 310 2.46 -20.30 24.79
N GLU A 311 1.36 -19.61 24.47
CA GLU A 311 1.21 -18.17 24.75
C GLU A 311 0.63 -17.92 26.14
N THR A 312 0.28 -18.97 26.86
CA THR A 312 -0.11 -18.88 28.24
C THR A 312 1.09 -19.21 29.13
N VAL A 313 1.96 -18.25 29.30
CA VAL A 313 2.85 -18.30 30.46
C VAL A 313 2.05 -17.80 31.65
N LEU A 314 1.45 -18.71 32.36
CA LEU A 314 1.20 -18.59 33.78
C LEU A 314 2.46 -19.14 34.48
N ASP A 315 3.48 -18.31 34.61
CA ASP A 315 4.59 -18.48 35.51
C ASP A 315 4.91 -17.14 36.16
#